data_8de31c5e817f35075cdd4ef8fbf8251f
#
_entry.id   8de31c5e817f35075cdd4ef8fbf8251f
#
_cell.length_a   1.000
_cell.length_b   1.000
_cell.length_c   1.000
_cell.angle_alpha   90.00
_cell.angle_beta   90.00
_cell.angle_gamma   90.00
#
_symmetry.space_group_name_H-M   'P 1'
#
loop_
_entity.id
_entity.type
_entity.pdbx_description
1 polymer ?
#
loop_
_entity_poly.entity_id
_entity_poly.type
_entity_poly.pdbx_seq_one_letter_code
_entity_poly.pdbx_strand_id
1 'polypeptide(L)'
;QSEFINLIIEEKKRGKTILMSSHMFEEVEKTCDRVGIIRQGRMVSIEDIDTLKKSKPKIYIITFKNHQDAYKFQKESFTIRNADDNVVEVVIKHEINELISCLNNYELMNFDIAHQSLEEIFMQFYGGNQHVQ
;
A
#
# COMPACT_ATOMS: atom_id res chain seq x y z
N GLN A 1 9.72 -18.74 10.91
CA GLN A 1 8.84 -17.55 10.79
C GLN A 1 7.36 -17.88 10.83
N SER A 2 6.89 -18.86 10.05
CA SER A 2 5.47 -19.20 10.00
C SER A 2 4.93 -19.78 11.33
N GLU A 3 5.72 -20.56 12.04
CA GLU A 3 5.34 -21.15 13.35
C GLU A 3 5.13 -20.08 14.41
N PHE A 4 5.99 -19.07 14.48
CA PHE A 4 5.87 -17.95 15.41
C PHE A 4 4.59 -17.13 15.15
N ILE A 5 4.34 -16.80 13.90
CA ILE A 5 3.13 -16.06 13.49
C ILE A 5 1.87 -16.86 13.87
N ASN A 6 1.85 -18.16 13.58
CA ASN A 6 0.72 -19.04 13.93
C ASN A 6 0.49 -19.10 15.44
N LEU A 7 1.56 -19.22 16.23
CA LEU A 7 1.48 -19.22 17.69
C LEU A 7 0.84 -17.91 18.22
N ILE A 8 1.30 -16.76 17.73
CA ILE A 8 0.75 -15.45 18.13
C ILE A 8 -0.74 -15.36 17.78
N ILE A 9 -1.12 -15.79 16.59
CA ILE A 9 -2.52 -15.78 16.13
C ILE A 9 -3.39 -16.69 17.02
N GLU A 10 -2.91 -17.87 17.39
CA GLU A 10 -3.63 -18.78 18.26
C GLU A 10 -3.81 -18.23 19.67
N GLU A 11 -2.77 -17.68 20.28
CA GLU A 11 -2.82 -17.08 21.60
C GLU A 11 -3.74 -15.86 21.64
N LYS A 12 -3.75 -15.10 20.56
CA LYS A 12 -4.66 -13.97 20.36
C LYS A 12 -6.13 -14.43 20.30
N LYS A 13 -6.43 -15.51 19.58
CA LYS A 13 -7.77 -16.12 19.54
C LYS A 13 -8.24 -16.62 20.90
N ARG A 14 -7.32 -17.00 21.78
CA ARG A 14 -7.58 -17.35 23.19
C ARG A 14 -7.86 -16.16 24.10
N GLY A 15 -7.87 -14.93 23.56
CA GLY A 15 -8.15 -13.70 24.29
C GLY A 15 -6.95 -13.09 25.00
N LYS A 16 -5.74 -13.51 24.69
CA LYS A 16 -4.51 -12.92 25.29
C LYS A 16 -4.17 -11.58 24.64
N THR A 17 -3.72 -10.66 25.47
CA THR A 17 -3.10 -9.41 25.03
C THR A 17 -1.60 -9.62 24.90
N ILE A 18 -1.05 -9.32 23.73
CA ILE A 18 0.36 -9.58 23.41
C ILE A 18 0.99 -8.26 22.99
N LEU A 19 2.07 -7.89 23.68
CA LEU A 19 2.95 -6.79 23.27
C LEU A 19 4.23 -7.38 22.68
N MET A 20 4.53 -7.02 21.44
CA MET A 20 5.74 -7.47 20.77
C MET A 20 6.49 -6.30 20.14
N SER A 21 7.78 -6.46 19.99
CA SER A 21 8.63 -5.56 19.22
C SER A 21 9.23 -6.34 18.05
N SER A 22 9.12 -5.82 16.86
CA SER A 22 9.70 -6.43 15.67
C SER A 22 10.20 -5.34 14.72
N HIS A 23 11.24 -5.64 13.96
CA HIS A 23 11.66 -4.86 12.80
C HIS A 23 11.14 -5.47 11.49
N MET A 24 10.41 -6.58 11.58
CA MET A 24 9.85 -7.30 10.45
C MET A 24 8.40 -6.91 10.23
N PHE A 25 8.15 -6.06 9.25
CA PHE A 25 6.82 -5.54 8.93
C PHE A 25 5.79 -6.64 8.62
N GLU A 26 6.22 -7.73 7.98
CA GLU A 26 5.35 -8.86 7.67
C GLU A 26 4.78 -9.54 8.92
N GLU A 27 5.60 -9.70 9.97
CA GLU A 27 5.14 -10.26 11.24
C GLU A 27 4.12 -9.33 11.92
N VAL A 28 4.42 -8.04 11.96
CA VAL A 28 3.54 -7.02 12.52
C VAL A 28 2.20 -6.98 11.75
N GLU A 29 2.26 -6.99 10.43
CA GLU A 29 1.08 -6.94 9.57
C GLU A 29 0.15 -8.13 9.76
N LYS A 30 0.71 -9.33 9.99
CA LYS A 30 -0.06 -10.57 10.14
C LYS A 30 -0.58 -10.80 11.56
N THR A 31 0.07 -10.23 12.58
CA THR A 31 -0.22 -10.57 13.98
C THR A 31 -0.82 -9.45 14.80
N CYS A 32 -0.49 -8.20 14.50
CA CYS A 32 -0.88 -7.06 15.33
C CYS A 32 -2.20 -6.44 14.89
N ASP A 33 -2.99 -5.96 15.85
CA ASP A 33 -4.17 -5.12 15.61
C ASP A 33 -3.79 -3.64 15.58
N ARG A 34 -2.84 -3.26 16.43
CA ARG A 34 -2.32 -1.89 16.55
C ARG A 34 -0.81 -1.89 16.49
N VAL A 35 -0.25 -0.83 15.96
CA VAL A 35 1.19 -0.62 15.86
C VAL A 35 1.58 0.73 16.45
N GLY A 36 2.59 0.71 17.31
CA GLY A 36 3.28 1.90 17.78
C GLY A 36 4.58 2.07 16.99
N ILE A 37 4.77 3.23 16.39
CA ILE A 37 5.96 3.55 15.59
C ILE A 37 6.91 4.37 16.45
N ILE A 38 8.13 3.85 16.66
CA ILE A 38 9.19 4.52 17.41
C ILE A 38 10.29 4.95 16.45
N ARG A 39 10.69 6.20 16.56
CA ARG A 39 11.80 6.78 15.81
C ARG A 39 12.62 7.67 16.72
N GLN A 40 13.95 7.47 16.74
CA GLN A 40 14.87 8.25 17.57
C GLN A 40 14.45 8.32 19.05
N GLY A 41 14.01 7.20 19.61
CA GLY A 41 13.60 7.09 21.00
C GLY A 41 12.26 7.73 21.35
N ARG A 42 11.50 8.17 20.36
CA ARG A 42 10.18 8.81 20.56
C ARG A 42 9.08 8.02 19.86
N MET A 43 7.93 7.92 20.52
CA MET A 43 6.70 7.42 19.88
C MET A 43 6.23 8.45 18.86
N VAL A 44 6.23 8.07 17.58
CA VAL A 44 5.82 8.94 16.47
C VAL A 44 4.33 8.84 16.23
N SER A 45 3.78 7.64 16.29
CA SER A 45 2.36 7.38 16.04
C SER A 45 1.94 6.06 16.68
N ILE A 46 0.64 5.95 16.99
CA ILE A 46 -0.03 4.70 17.36
C ILE A 46 -1.25 4.58 16.45
N GLU A 47 -1.29 3.54 15.63
CA GLU A 47 -2.30 3.35 14.61
C GLU A 47 -2.89 1.94 14.66
N ASP A 48 -4.16 1.81 14.30
CA ASP A 48 -4.74 0.51 13.95
C ASP A 48 -4.24 0.06 12.59
N ILE A 49 -3.82 -1.19 12.48
CA ILE A 49 -3.30 -1.77 11.22
C ILE A 49 -4.32 -1.63 10.09
N ASP A 50 -5.59 -1.94 10.36
CA ASP A 50 -6.65 -1.85 9.34
C ASP A 50 -6.91 -0.40 8.92
N THR A 51 -6.91 0.53 9.87
CA THR A 51 -7.05 1.97 9.58
C THR A 51 -5.88 2.46 8.75
N LEU A 52 -4.66 2.05 9.12
CA LEU A 52 -3.45 2.40 8.39
C LEU A 52 -3.49 1.89 6.94
N LYS A 53 -3.98 0.68 6.70
CA LYS A 53 -4.15 0.12 5.36
C LYS A 53 -5.25 0.80 4.54
N LYS A 54 -6.37 1.19 5.18
CA LYS A 54 -7.53 1.80 4.51
C LYS A 54 -7.33 3.28 4.19
N SER A 55 -6.55 4.00 4.99
CA SER A 55 -6.34 5.46 4.84
C SER A 55 -5.49 5.86 3.63
N LYS A 56 -5.05 4.89 2.83
CA LYS A 56 -4.05 5.10 1.79
C LYS A 56 -4.60 5.16 0.40
N PRO A 57 -3.96 5.96 -0.47
CA PRO A 57 -4.24 5.89 -1.89
C PRO A 57 -4.03 4.46 -2.38
N LYS A 58 -4.91 3.98 -3.22
CA LYS A 58 -4.77 2.69 -3.88
C LYS A 58 -3.98 2.86 -5.18
N ILE A 59 -3.17 1.87 -5.49
CA ILE A 59 -2.42 1.83 -6.73
C ILE A 59 -3.07 0.79 -7.63
N TYR A 60 -3.54 1.22 -8.79
CA TYR A 60 -4.11 0.35 -9.80
C TYR A 60 -3.08 0.09 -10.89
N ILE A 61 -2.92 -1.17 -11.24
CA ILE A 61 -2.04 -1.62 -12.32
C ILE A 61 -2.90 -1.87 -13.54
N ILE A 62 -2.74 -1.04 -14.56
CA ILE A 62 -3.53 -1.08 -15.77
C ILE A 62 -2.66 -1.58 -16.90
N THR A 63 -3.04 -2.69 -17.52
CA THR A 63 -2.38 -3.21 -18.71
C THR A 63 -3.23 -2.89 -19.93
N PHE A 64 -2.73 -2.00 -20.76
CA PHE A 64 -3.37 -1.63 -22.02
C PHE A 64 -3.09 -2.65 -23.12
N LYS A 65 -3.95 -2.72 -24.12
CA LYS A 65 -3.76 -3.63 -25.24
C LYS A 65 -2.53 -3.29 -26.08
N ASN A 66 -2.18 -2.00 -26.15
CA ASN A 66 -1.00 -1.51 -26.87
C ASN A 66 -0.32 -0.37 -26.10
N HIS A 67 0.95 -0.12 -26.42
CA HIS A 67 1.72 0.93 -25.76
C HIS A 67 1.29 2.36 -26.15
N GLN A 68 0.64 2.55 -27.27
CA GLN A 68 0.13 3.87 -27.69
C GLN A 68 -0.98 4.35 -26.76
N ASP A 69 -1.89 3.46 -26.38
CA ASP A 69 -2.95 3.76 -25.41
C ASP A 69 -2.37 4.03 -24.03
N ALA A 70 -1.40 3.24 -23.60
CA ALA A 70 -0.67 3.49 -22.36
C ALA A 70 0.01 4.87 -22.34
N TYR A 71 0.61 5.27 -23.45
CA TYR A 71 1.24 6.58 -23.59
C TYR A 71 0.22 7.72 -23.57
N LYS A 72 -0.93 7.55 -24.25
CA LYS A 72 -2.03 8.54 -24.20
C LYS A 72 -2.60 8.68 -22.78
N PHE A 73 -2.80 7.57 -22.10
CA PHE A 73 -3.33 7.57 -20.73
C PHE A 73 -2.40 8.31 -19.75
N GLN A 74 -1.10 8.24 -19.91
CA GLN A 74 -0.14 8.98 -19.08
C GLN A 74 -0.29 10.52 -19.19
N LYS A 75 -0.95 11.02 -20.24
CA LYS A 75 -1.25 12.45 -20.40
C LYS A 75 -2.56 12.90 -19.75
N GLU A 76 -3.35 11.95 -19.25
CA GLU A 76 -4.54 12.25 -18.46
C GLU A 76 -4.16 12.86 -17.10
N SER A 77 -5.13 13.40 -16.40
CA SER A 77 -4.92 14.13 -15.14
C SER A 77 -4.64 13.27 -13.90
N PHE A 78 -4.35 11.99 -14.07
CA PHE A 78 -4.08 11.07 -12.96
C PHE A 78 -2.61 11.09 -12.54
N THR A 79 -2.37 10.78 -11.26
CA THR A 79 -1.01 10.62 -10.75
C THR A 79 -0.44 9.27 -11.17
N ILE A 80 0.57 9.27 -12.01
CA ILE A 80 1.28 8.09 -12.47
C ILE A 80 2.43 7.78 -11.51
N ARG A 81 2.46 6.58 -10.96
CA ARG A 81 3.56 6.09 -10.12
C ARG A 81 4.68 5.50 -10.97
N ASN A 82 4.31 4.67 -11.94
CA ASN A 82 5.24 4.00 -12.83
C ASN A 82 4.55 3.71 -14.17
N ALA A 83 5.32 3.65 -15.22
CA ALA A 83 4.85 3.24 -16.54
C ALA A 83 5.96 2.51 -17.28
N ASP A 84 5.63 1.33 -17.79
CA ASP A 84 6.54 0.49 -18.56
C ASP A 84 5.77 -0.20 -19.69
N ASP A 85 6.15 0.09 -20.94
CA ASP A 85 5.51 -0.38 -22.15
C ASP A 85 3.99 -0.14 -22.14
N ASN A 86 3.20 -1.20 -22.03
CA ASN A 86 1.73 -1.14 -22.01
C ASN A 86 1.13 -1.22 -20.60
N VAL A 87 1.95 -1.17 -19.55
CA VAL A 87 1.55 -1.21 -18.15
C VAL A 87 1.72 0.16 -17.51
N VAL A 88 0.67 0.66 -16.86
CA VAL A 88 0.69 1.93 -16.14
C VAL A 88 0.19 1.71 -14.72
N GLU A 89 0.94 2.17 -13.73
CA GLU A 89 0.52 2.20 -12.34
C GLU A 89 0.02 3.60 -11.98
N VAL A 90 -1.24 3.68 -11.59
CA VAL A 90 -1.90 4.93 -11.24
C VAL A 90 -2.28 4.97 -9.76
N VAL A 91 -2.03 6.11 -9.12
CA VAL A 91 -2.36 6.35 -7.71
C VAL A 91 -3.71 7.05 -7.62
N ILE A 92 -4.68 6.40 -6.97
CA ILE A 92 -6.05 6.91 -6.81
C ILE A 92 -6.36 7.11 -5.33
N LYS A 93 -6.80 8.31 -4.98
CA LYS A 93 -7.28 8.65 -3.63
C LYS A 93 -8.80 8.58 -3.54
N HIS A 94 -9.50 9.39 -4.32
CA HIS A 94 -10.96 9.51 -4.30
C HIS A 94 -11.59 9.43 -5.69
N GLU A 95 -10.80 9.60 -6.73
CA GLU A 95 -11.20 9.76 -8.13
C GLU A 95 -11.41 8.44 -8.89
N ILE A 96 -11.95 7.41 -8.20
CA ILE A 96 -12.14 6.09 -8.83
C ILE A 96 -13.15 6.12 -9.99
N ASN A 97 -14.21 6.89 -9.87
CA ASN A 97 -15.22 6.98 -10.92
C ASN A 97 -14.68 7.71 -12.15
N GLU A 98 -13.86 8.72 -11.96
CA GLU A 98 -13.18 9.43 -13.03
C GLU A 98 -12.20 8.51 -13.74
N LEU A 99 -11.47 7.66 -13.02
CA LEU A 99 -10.59 6.66 -13.59
C LEU A 99 -11.38 5.66 -14.45
N ILE A 100 -12.47 5.09 -13.91
CA ILE A 100 -13.29 4.11 -14.63
C ILE A 100 -13.87 4.74 -15.91
N SER A 101 -14.39 5.97 -15.82
CA SER A 101 -14.93 6.69 -16.97
C SER A 101 -13.87 6.96 -18.03
N CYS A 102 -12.68 7.34 -17.63
CA CYS A 102 -11.56 7.55 -18.54
C CYS A 102 -11.16 6.24 -19.23
N LEU A 103 -11.02 5.14 -18.46
CA LEU A 103 -10.61 3.84 -18.97
C LEU A 103 -11.61 3.23 -19.96
N ASN A 104 -12.87 3.65 -19.94
CA ASN A 104 -13.87 3.22 -20.89
C ASN A 104 -13.53 3.64 -22.35
N ASN A 105 -12.64 4.60 -22.53
CA ASN A 105 -12.15 5.05 -23.84
C ASN A 105 -10.95 4.27 -24.36
N TYR A 106 -10.47 3.29 -23.60
CA TYR A 106 -9.28 2.50 -23.91
C TYR A 106 -9.60 1.01 -23.94
N GLU A 107 -8.82 0.25 -24.68
CA GLU A 107 -8.86 -1.20 -24.63
C GLU A 107 -7.85 -1.73 -23.61
N LEU A 108 -8.34 -2.47 -22.62
CA LEU A 108 -7.53 -3.01 -21.53
C LEU A 108 -7.34 -4.52 -21.70
N MET A 109 -6.16 -5.01 -21.35
CA MET A 109 -5.88 -6.43 -21.20
C MET A 109 -6.05 -6.90 -19.79
N ASN A 110 -5.70 -6.06 -18.81
CA ASN A 110 -5.81 -6.38 -17.38
C ASN A 110 -5.99 -5.11 -16.54
N PHE A 111 -6.63 -5.29 -15.41
CA PHE A 111 -6.83 -4.27 -14.39
C PHE A 111 -6.70 -4.91 -13.02
N ASP A 112 -5.72 -4.49 -12.25
CA ASP A 112 -5.41 -5.08 -10.95
C ASP A 112 -5.09 -4.00 -9.92
N ILE A 113 -5.11 -4.38 -8.65
CA ILE A 113 -4.73 -3.52 -7.54
C ILE A 113 -3.37 -3.98 -7.02
N ALA A 114 -2.41 -3.06 -6.92
CA ALA A 114 -1.14 -3.35 -6.31
C ALA A 114 -1.30 -3.60 -4.81
N HIS A 115 -0.74 -4.70 -4.33
CA HIS A 115 -0.63 -4.95 -2.90
C HIS A 115 0.43 -4.02 -2.31
N GLN A 116 0.01 -3.19 -1.34
CA GLN A 116 0.91 -2.36 -0.57
C GLN A 116 1.24 -3.05 0.75
N SER A 117 2.52 -3.35 0.98
CA SER A 117 2.99 -3.85 2.26
C SER A 117 2.98 -2.76 3.33
N LEU A 118 2.93 -3.17 4.59
CA LEU A 118 3.06 -2.24 5.73
C LEU A 118 4.39 -1.47 5.68
N GLU A 119 5.45 -2.09 5.16
CA GLU A 119 6.74 -1.44 4.96
C GLU A 119 6.67 -0.27 3.98
N GLU A 120 6.07 -0.47 2.81
CA GLU A 120 5.88 0.60 1.81
C GLU A 120 5.07 1.75 2.41
N ILE A 121 4.05 1.41 3.16
CA ILE A 121 3.22 2.33 3.90
C ILE A 121 4.06 3.15 4.90
N PHE A 122 4.84 2.47 5.72
CA PHE A 122 5.73 3.09 6.68
C PHE A 122 6.73 4.04 6.01
N MET A 123 7.37 3.60 4.93
CA MET A 123 8.35 4.39 4.21
C MET A 123 7.76 5.66 3.59
N GLN A 124 6.53 5.62 3.11
CA GLN A 124 5.84 6.80 2.59
C GLN A 124 5.56 7.86 3.65
N PHE A 125 5.19 7.46 4.88
CA PHE A 125 4.81 8.39 5.95
C PHE A 125 5.98 8.84 6.83
N TYR A 126 6.92 7.94 7.06
CA TYR A 126 7.98 8.16 8.04
C TYR A 126 9.38 8.16 7.45
N GLY A 127 9.54 7.71 6.21
CA GLY A 127 10.82 7.71 5.47
C GLY A 127 11.15 9.03 4.76
N GLY A 128 10.19 9.93 4.60
CA GLY A 128 10.27 11.14 3.76
C GLY A 128 11.11 12.30 4.29
N ASN A 129 11.92 12.13 5.33
CA ASN A 129 12.77 13.18 5.88
C ASN A 129 14.29 12.91 5.76
N GLN A 130 14.72 12.32 4.63
CA GLN A 130 16.17 12.21 4.34
C GLN A 130 16.66 13.15 3.22
N HIS A 131 15.94 14.22 2.92
CA HIS A 131 16.49 15.29 2.06
C HIS A 131 16.14 16.66 2.64
N VAL A 132 16.80 17.04 3.73
CA VAL A 132 17.18 18.44 4.00
C VAL A 132 18.53 18.41 4.71
N GLN A 133 19.53 18.44 3.95
CA GLN A 133 20.75 19.20 4.23
C GLN A 133 21.21 19.82 2.95
#